data_b11a53a091d81e991643364810bf88bf
#
_entry.id   b11a53a091d81e991643364810bf88bf
#
_cell.length_a   1.000
_cell.length_b   1.000
_cell.length_c   1.000
_cell.angle_alpha   90.00
_cell.angle_beta   90.00
_cell.angle_gamma   90.00
#
_symmetry.space_group_name_H-M   'P 1'
#
loop_
_entity.id
_entity.type
_entity.pdbx_description
1 polymer ?
#
loop_
_entity_poly.entity_id
_entity_poly.type
_entity_poly.pdbx_seq_one_letter_code
_entity_poly.pdbx_strand_id
1 'polypeptide(L)'
;MSSHNSETKKSTTDNLKASLDTTLRPKHWDEYVGQENIKENLRILLTAAQERSHPPEHILFYGPPGLGKTTLAHLISRELSAQVRVTSGPAIEKVGDLAAILTNLNQGDILFIDEVHRLNKTIEEVLYPAMESGVMDIIIGKGPSARTIQLELPPFTLIAATTRIALLSSPLRSRFSGGTFRLK
;
A
#
# COMPACT_ATOMS: atom_id res chain seq x y z
N MET A 1 16.69 13.52 37.81
CA MET A 1 16.29 14.49 36.73
C MET A 1 17.13 14.24 35.48
N SER A 2 17.01 13.08 34.81
CA SER A 2 17.84 12.75 33.62
C SER A 2 17.15 11.93 32.53
N SER A 3 15.83 11.75 32.58
CA SER A 3 15.10 10.91 31.61
C SER A 3 14.37 11.69 30.50
N HIS A 4 14.27 13.02 30.58
CA HIS A 4 13.50 13.84 29.63
C HIS A 4 14.27 14.29 28.38
N ASN A 5 15.62 14.11 28.38
CA ASN A 5 16.47 14.65 27.29
C ASN A 5 16.78 13.65 26.15
N SER A 6 16.43 12.36 26.31
CA SER A 6 16.68 11.32 25.31
C SER A 6 15.52 11.14 24.32
N GLU A 7 14.29 11.36 24.75
CA GLU A 7 13.10 11.21 23.89
C GLU A 7 12.96 12.37 22.89
N THR A 8 13.28 13.60 23.31
CA THR A 8 13.21 14.78 22.43
C THR A 8 14.25 14.74 21.31
N LYS A 9 15.44 14.18 21.56
CA LYS A 9 16.47 14.03 20.52
C LYS A 9 16.14 12.94 19.50
N LYS A 10 15.43 11.89 19.90
CA LYS A 10 15.04 10.80 19.00
C LYS A 10 13.94 11.24 18.05
N SER A 11 12.95 11.97 18.53
CA SER A 11 11.86 12.51 17.68
C SER A 11 12.35 13.54 16.67
N THR A 12 13.33 14.36 17.01
CA THR A 12 13.90 15.37 16.09
C THR A 12 14.74 14.74 15.00
N THR A 13 15.49 13.68 15.31
CA THR A 13 16.30 12.93 14.31
C THR A 13 15.43 12.12 13.37
N ASP A 14 14.34 11.55 13.86
CA ASP A 14 13.40 10.79 13.04
C ASP A 14 12.60 11.70 12.09
N ASN A 15 12.20 12.88 12.56
CA ASN A 15 11.56 13.90 11.72
C ASN A 15 12.51 14.47 10.64
N LEU A 16 13.78 14.68 10.96
CA LEU A 16 14.80 15.10 9.99
C LEU A 16 15.07 14.02 8.93
N LYS A 17 15.14 12.74 9.32
CA LYS A 17 15.29 11.63 8.37
C LYS A 17 14.07 11.49 7.46
N ALA A 18 12.86 11.57 8.01
CA ALA A 18 11.63 11.52 7.24
C ALA A 18 11.53 12.69 6.22
N SER A 19 11.96 13.89 6.60
CA SER A 19 11.96 15.05 5.72
C SER A 19 13.04 14.93 4.62
N LEU A 20 14.22 14.43 4.94
CA LEU A 20 15.29 14.17 3.98
C LEU A 20 14.90 13.06 3.00
N ASP A 21 14.32 11.96 3.49
CA ASP A 21 13.81 10.88 2.64
C ASP A 21 12.77 11.39 1.64
N THR A 22 11.89 12.28 2.06
CA THR A 22 10.86 12.87 1.19
C THR A 22 11.47 13.81 0.15
N THR A 23 12.50 14.57 0.52
CA THR A 23 13.18 15.53 -0.36
C THR A 23 14.07 14.84 -1.38
N LEU A 24 14.71 13.73 -1.00
CA LEU A 24 15.63 12.98 -1.85
C LEU A 24 14.93 11.92 -2.74
N ARG A 25 13.63 11.70 -2.57
CA ARG A 25 12.90 10.75 -3.42
C ARG A 25 12.81 11.25 -4.85
N PRO A 26 13.08 10.39 -5.83
CA PRO A 26 12.83 10.66 -7.23
C PRO A 26 11.43 11.21 -7.48
N LYS A 27 11.35 12.30 -8.22
CA LYS A 27 10.07 12.93 -8.60
C LYS A 27 9.60 12.49 -9.97
N HIS A 28 10.53 12.05 -10.80
CA HIS A 28 10.30 11.60 -12.17
C HIS A 28 10.92 10.22 -12.39
N TRP A 29 10.37 9.48 -13.36
CA TRP A 29 10.86 8.14 -13.71
C TRP A 29 12.33 8.11 -14.11
N ASP A 30 12.84 9.18 -14.72
CA ASP A 30 14.23 9.30 -15.18
C ASP A 30 15.21 9.45 -14.01
N GLU A 31 14.74 9.96 -12.87
CA GLU A 31 15.53 10.07 -11.64
C GLU A 31 15.63 8.72 -10.89
N TYR A 32 14.74 7.78 -11.20
CA TYR A 32 14.74 6.44 -10.60
C TYR A 32 15.68 5.53 -11.38
N VAL A 33 16.89 5.36 -10.88
CA VAL A 33 17.95 4.59 -11.53
C VAL A 33 17.69 3.10 -11.43
N GLY A 34 17.83 2.38 -12.55
CA GLY A 34 17.68 0.93 -12.63
C GLY A 34 16.23 0.46 -12.80
N GLN A 35 16.04 -0.84 -12.69
CA GLN A 35 14.76 -1.54 -12.81
C GLN A 35 14.02 -1.28 -14.15
N GLU A 36 14.75 -1.15 -15.26
CA GLU A 36 14.20 -0.71 -16.55
C GLU A 36 13.00 -1.57 -17.02
N ASN A 37 13.10 -2.90 -16.89
CA ASN A 37 12.01 -3.81 -17.24
C ASN A 37 10.76 -3.56 -16.39
N ILE A 38 10.91 -3.21 -15.11
CA ILE A 38 9.79 -2.91 -14.24
C ILE A 38 9.16 -1.58 -14.64
N LYS A 39 9.98 -0.57 -14.92
CA LYS A 39 9.51 0.75 -15.40
C LYS A 39 8.71 0.64 -16.69
N GLU A 40 9.19 -0.15 -17.65
CA GLU A 40 8.50 -0.38 -18.92
C GLU A 40 7.14 -1.06 -18.71
N ASN A 41 7.08 -2.13 -17.94
CA ASN A 41 5.83 -2.82 -17.62
C ASN A 41 4.85 -1.92 -16.87
N LEU A 42 5.34 -1.11 -15.91
CA LEU A 42 4.50 -0.17 -15.20
C LEU A 42 3.96 0.92 -16.12
N ARG A 43 4.76 1.47 -17.04
CA ARG A 43 4.29 2.43 -18.04
C ARG A 43 3.14 1.88 -18.89
N ILE A 44 3.27 0.64 -19.37
CA ILE A 44 2.20 -0.03 -20.13
C ILE A 44 0.92 -0.14 -19.28
N LEU A 45 1.05 -0.61 -18.03
CA LEU A 45 -0.07 -0.75 -17.11
C LEU A 45 -0.78 0.60 -16.85
N LEU A 46 0.00 1.64 -16.58
CA LEU A 46 -0.52 2.97 -16.24
C LEU A 46 -1.18 3.63 -17.44
N THR A 47 -0.57 3.54 -18.63
CA THR A 47 -1.17 4.04 -19.88
C THR A 47 -2.52 3.36 -20.14
N ALA A 48 -2.57 2.04 -20.03
CA ALA A 48 -3.82 1.31 -20.22
C ALA A 48 -4.89 1.66 -19.18
N ALA A 49 -4.52 1.98 -17.94
CA ALA A 49 -5.45 2.44 -16.93
C ALA A 49 -5.99 3.84 -17.22
N GLN A 50 -5.12 4.76 -17.67
CA GLN A 50 -5.49 6.12 -18.06
C GLN A 50 -6.45 6.11 -19.28
N GLU A 51 -6.17 5.32 -20.31
CA GLU A 51 -7.04 5.17 -21.49
C GLU A 51 -8.44 4.68 -21.13
N ARG A 52 -8.55 3.78 -20.15
CA ARG A 52 -9.83 3.25 -19.66
C ARG A 52 -10.52 4.16 -18.65
N SER A 53 -9.87 5.24 -18.20
CA SER A 53 -10.36 6.10 -17.11
C SER A 53 -10.72 5.30 -15.85
N HIS A 54 -9.94 4.27 -15.53
CA HIS A 54 -10.13 3.39 -14.40
C HIS A 54 -8.80 3.23 -13.61
N PRO A 55 -8.83 3.15 -12.27
CA PRO A 55 -7.61 2.88 -11.51
C PRO A 55 -6.90 1.62 -12.02
N PRO A 56 -5.56 1.60 -12.03
CA PRO A 56 -4.82 0.40 -12.40
C PRO A 56 -5.11 -0.74 -11.42
N GLU A 57 -4.96 -1.95 -11.92
CA GLU A 57 -5.04 -3.16 -11.13
C GLU A 57 -4.01 -3.18 -9.98
N HIS A 58 -4.27 -3.97 -8.93
CA HIS A 58 -3.41 -4.07 -7.76
C HIS A 58 -2.03 -4.62 -8.10
N ILE A 59 -0.99 -4.06 -7.47
CA ILE A 59 0.42 -4.32 -7.79
C ILE A 59 1.16 -4.84 -6.56
N LEU A 60 2.03 -5.84 -6.75
CA LEU A 60 2.91 -6.36 -5.71
C LEU A 60 4.38 -6.13 -6.08
N PHE A 61 5.10 -5.42 -5.21
CA PHE A 61 6.56 -5.30 -5.28
C PHE A 61 7.22 -6.22 -4.27
N TYR A 62 8.23 -6.98 -4.68
CA TYR A 62 9.01 -7.80 -3.76
C TYR A 62 10.50 -7.76 -4.06
N GLY A 63 11.30 -7.94 -3.05
CA GLY A 63 12.76 -7.93 -3.15
C GLY A 63 13.42 -7.35 -1.89
N PRO A 64 14.76 -7.33 -1.85
CA PRO A 64 15.52 -6.82 -0.72
C PRO A 64 15.10 -5.42 -0.27
N PRO A 65 15.34 -5.04 1.00
CA PRO A 65 15.09 -3.69 1.47
C PRO A 65 15.97 -2.67 0.72
N GLY A 66 15.55 -1.41 0.70
CA GLY A 66 16.35 -0.33 0.10
C GLY A 66 16.30 -0.20 -1.42
N LEU A 67 15.60 -1.07 -2.14
CA LEU A 67 15.48 -1.04 -3.61
C LEU A 67 14.39 -0.11 -4.15
N GLY A 68 13.85 0.78 -3.34
CA GLY A 68 12.92 1.81 -3.81
C GLY A 68 11.47 1.35 -4.04
N LYS A 69 10.98 0.28 -3.39
CA LYS A 69 9.57 -0.16 -3.50
C LYS A 69 8.58 0.94 -3.17
N THR A 70 8.80 1.67 -2.09
CA THR A 70 7.98 2.83 -1.69
C THR A 70 8.11 3.98 -2.68
N THR A 71 9.30 4.20 -3.23
CA THR A 71 9.56 5.22 -4.25
C THR A 71 8.75 4.96 -5.52
N LEU A 72 8.69 3.70 -5.98
CA LEU A 72 7.86 3.32 -7.12
C LEU A 72 6.38 3.61 -6.88
N ALA A 73 5.85 3.34 -5.68
CA ALA A 73 4.47 3.69 -5.36
C ALA A 73 4.19 5.20 -5.46
N HIS A 74 5.14 6.03 -5.01
CA HIS A 74 5.03 7.48 -5.16
C HIS A 74 5.16 7.95 -6.62
N LEU A 75 6.01 7.33 -7.43
CA LEU A 75 6.11 7.64 -8.86
C LEU A 75 4.81 7.29 -9.59
N ILE A 76 4.23 6.12 -9.30
CA ILE A 76 2.93 5.71 -9.83
C ILE A 76 1.83 6.71 -9.43
N SER A 77 1.79 7.13 -8.16
CA SER A 77 0.77 8.09 -7.70
C SER A 77 0.87 9.43 -8.43
N ARG A 78 2.08 9.90 -8.70
CA ARG A 78 2.30 11.14 -9.46
C ARG A 78 1.86 11.01 -10.91
N GLU A 79 2.22 9.91 -11.56
CA GLU A 79 1.82 9.63 -12.95
C GLU A 79 0.30 9.61 -13.12
N LEU A 80 -0.40 9.08 -12.12
CA LEU A 80 -1.87 9.02 -12.11
C LEU A 80 -2.53 10.27 -11.53
N SER A 81 -1.76 11.26 -11.05
CA SER A 81 -2.28 12.40 -10.29
C SER A 81 -3.15 11.99 -9.10
N ALA A 82 -2.85 10.84 -8.50
CA ALA A 82 -3.57 10.23 -7.39
C ALA A 82 -2.91 10.53 -6.04
N GLN A 83 -3.68 10.51 -4.95
CA GLN A 83 -3.12 10.53 -3.61
C GLN A 83 -2.60 9.14 -3.23
N VAL A 84 -1.49 9.10 -2.48
CA VAL A 84 -0.99 7.85 -1.90
C VAL A 84 -1.13 7.87 -0.38
N ARG A 85 -1.82 6.86 0.15
CA ARG A 85 -1.86 6.56 1.57
C ARG A 85 -0.84 5.48 1.87
N VAL A 86 0.14 5.80 2.70
CA VAL A 86 1.22 4.87 3.05
C VAL A 86 0.96 4.30 4.45
N THR A 87 1.00 2.99 4.54
CA THR A 87 0.93 2.24 5.80
C THR A 87 1.84 1.02 5.74
N SER A 88 1.83 0.21 6.78
CA SER A 88 2.59 -1.05 6.83
C SER A 88 1.75 -2.17 7.42
N GLY A 89 2.07 -3.43 7.08
CA GLY A 89 1.40 -4.59 7.65
C GLY A 89 1.32 -4.55 9.18
N PRO A 90 2.44 -4.29 9.89
CA PRO A 90 2.41 -4.17 11.36
C PRO A 90 1.57 -3.03 11.92
N ALA A 91 1.34 -1.97 11.17
CA ALA A 91 0.55 -0.83 11.62
C ALA A 91 -0.96 -1.06 11.54
N ILE A 92 -1.38 -2.12 10.82
CA ILE A 92 -2.79 -2.52 10.72
C ILE A 92 -2.98 -3.69 11.69
N GLU A 93 -3.46 -3.39 12.89
CA GLU A 93 -3.61 -4.40 13.94
C GLU A 93 -5.01 -5.03 13.96
N LYS A 94 -6.02 -4.27 13.57
CA LYS A 94 -7.44 -4.64 13.63
C LYS A 94 -8.15 -4.34 12.31
N VAL A 95 -9.23 -5.06 12.06
CA VAL A 95 -10.11 -4.81 10.91
C VAL A 95 -10.59 -3.36 10.85
N GLY A 96 -10.85 -2.75 12.02
CA GLY A 96 -11.23 -1.34 12.13
C GLY A 96 -10.17 -0.36 11.62
N ASP A 97 -8.88 -0.69 11.77
CA ASP A 97 -7.79 0.15 11.26
C ASP A 97 -7.79 0.12 9.72
N LEU A 98 -7.94 -1.08 9.14
CA LEU A 98 -8.06 -1.24 7.69
C LEU A 98 -9.32 -0.52 7.16
N ALA A 99 -10.45 -0.67 7.85
CA ALA A 99 -11.69 0.01 7.50
C ALA A 99 -11.54 1.53 7.48
N ALA A 100 -10.92 2.09 8.53
CA ALA A 100 -10.67 3.52 8.61
C ALA A 100 -9.76 4.02 7.47
N ILE A 101 -8.79 3.23 7.05
CA ILE A 101 -7.93 3.59 5.91
C ILE A 101 -8.72 3.57 4.61
N LEU A 102 -9.42 2.45 4.32
CA LEU A 102 -10.09 2.23 3.04
C LEU A 102 -11.28 3.18 2.82
N THR A 103 -12.07 3.46 3.87
CA THR A 103 -13.22 4.38 3.78
C THR A 103 -12.82 5.86 3.64
N ASN A 104 -11.57 6.20 3.94
CA ASN A 104 -11.02 7.54 3.75
C ASN A 104 -10.25 7.73 2.43
N LEU A 105 -10.26 6.74 1.54
CA LEU A 105 -9.75 6.89 0.18
C LEU A 105 -10.78 7.61 -0.69
N ASN A 106 -10.27 8.34 -1.68
CA ASN A 106 -11.08 8.85 -2.78
C ASN A 106 -10.95 7.92 -4.00
N GLN A 107 -11.83 8.11 -4.97
CA GLN A 107 -11.75 7.38 -6.24
C GLN A 107 -10.39 7.61 -6.91
N GLY A 108 -9.71 6.53 -7.25
CA GLY A 108 -8.41 6.55 -7.90
C GLY A 108 -7.21 6.66 -6.96
N ASP A 109 -7.44 6.82 -5.65
CA ASP A 109 -6.35 6.86 -4.67
C ASP A 109 -5.59 5.53 -4.59
N ILE A 110 -4.36 5.62 -4.13
CA ILE A 110 -3.47 4.48 -3.95
C ILE A 110 -3.30 4.20 -2.46
N LEU A 111 -3.54 2.95 -2.07
CA LEU A 111 -3.12 2.45 -0.77
C LEU A 111 -1.80 1.70 -0.92
N PHE A 112 -0.74 2.18 -0.27
CA PHE A 112 0.54 1.48 -0.21
C PHE A 112 0.69 0.79 1.15
N ILE A 113 0.87 -0.54 1.14
CA ILE A 113 1.13 -1.34 2.35
C ILE A 113 2.53 -1.93 2.26
N ASP A 114 3.45 -1.42 3.08
CA ASP A 114 4.78 -2.03 3.21
C ASP A 114 4.74 -3.24 4.14
N GLU A 115 5.67 -4.18 3.94
CA GLU A 115 5.76 -5.44 4.70
C GLU A 115 4.39 -6.16 4.82
N VAL A 116 3.67 -6.23 3.69
CA VAL A 116 2.31 -6.80 3.63
C VAL A 116 2.22 -8.25 4.14
N HIS A 117 3.32 -9.01 4.10
CA HIS A 117 3.40 -10.36 4.67
C HIS A 117 3.24 -10.42 6.20
N ARG A 118 3.21 -9.26 6.86
CA ARG A 118 2.99 -9.14 8.31
C ARG A 118 1.55 -8.81 8.68
N LEU A 119 0.65 -8.71 7.71
CA LEU A 119 -0.78 -8.66 7.99
C LEU A 119 -1.22 -9.96 8.67
N ASN A 120 -2.09 -9.84 9.67
CA ASN A 120 -2.70 -11.03 10.24
C ASN A 120 -3.77 -11.60 9.27
N LYS A 121 -4.06 -12.89 9.41
CA LYS A 121 -4.94 -13.60 8.49
C LYS A 121 -6.36 -13.02 8.44
N THR A 122 -6.89 -12.56 9.57
CA THR A 122 -8.23 -11.93 9.63
C THR A 122 -8.28 -10.65 8.79
N ILE A 123 -7.21 -9.85 8.82
CA ILE A 123 -7.12 -8.62 8.02
C ILE A 123 -6.97 -8.96 6.54
N GLU A 124 -6.17 -9.97 6.19
CA GLU A 124 -6.08 -10.46 4.82
C GLU A 124 -7.45 -10.88 4.28
N GLU A 125 -8.21 -11.66 5.05
CA GLU A 125 -9.54 -12.15 4.65
C GLU A 125 -10.54 -11.03 4.38
N VAL A 126 -10.47 -9.95 5.14
CA VAL A 126 -11.29 -8.75 4.91
C VAL A 126 -10.78 -7.92 3.72
N LEU A 127 -9.47 -7.94 3.45
CA LEU A 127 -8.88 -7.23 2.32
C LEU A 127 -9.26 -7.85 0.97
N TYR A 128 -9.51 -9.16 0.91
CA TYR A 128 -9.84 -9.85 -0.34
C TYR A 128 -11.08 -9.27 -1.06
N PRO A 129 -12.27 -9.17 -0.44
CA PRO A 129 -13.43 -8.58 -1.10
C PRO A 129 -13.23 -7.09 -1.40
N ALA A 130 -12.45 -6.37 -0.60
CA ALA A 130 -12.10 -4.98 -0.87
C ALA A 130 -11.31 -4.83 -2.17
N MET A 131 -10.39 -5.77 -2.46
CA MET A 131 -9.60 -5.80 -3.70
C MET A 131 -10.41 -6.27 -4.91
N GLU A 132 -11.30 -7.25 -4.74
CA GLU A 132 -12.00 -7.88 -5.86
C GLU A 132 -13.26 -7.14 -6.28
N SER A 133 -14.03 -6.69 -5.29
CA SER A 133 -15.39 -6.19 -5.49
C SER A 133 -15.61 -4.78 -4.99
N GLY A 134 -14.58 -4.14 -4.39
CA GLY A 134 -14.72 -2.82 -3.80
C GLY A 134 -15.68 -2.78 -2.61
N VAL A 135 -15.82 -3.89 -1.88
CA VAL A 135 -16.70 -3.97 -0.71
C VAL A 135 -15.94 -4.50 0.49
N MET A 136 -16.37 -4.11 1.66
CA MET A 136 -15.80 -4.55 2.93
C MET A 136 -16.89 -4.88 3.94
N ASP A 137 -16.87 -6.08 4.48
CA ASP A 137 -17.80 -6.50 5.51
C ASP A 137 -17.24 -6.22 6.90
N ILE A 138 -18.00 -5.50 7.71
CA ILE A 138 -17.65 -5.18 9.10
C ILE A 138 -18.72 -5.75 10.03
N ILE A 139 -18.27 -6.45 11.06
CA ILE A 139 -19.15 -6.95 12.12
C ILE A 139 -19.24 -5.90 13.23
N ILE A 140 -20.45 -5.39 13.46
CA ILE A 140 -20.75 -4.44 14.54
C ILE A 140 -21.55 -5.14 15.63
N GLY A 141 -21.14 -4.93 16.89
CA GLY A 141 -21.76 -5.57 18.05
C GLY A 141 -21.04 -6.85 18.48
N LYS A 142 -21.60 -7.52 19.45
CA LYS A 142 -21.07 -8.77 20.02
C LYS A 142 -22.21 -9.76 20.28
N GLY A 143 -21.90 -11.07 20.20
CA GLY A 143 -22.87 -12.13 20.47
C GLY A 143 -24.05 -12.17 19.50
N PRO A 144 -25.24 -12.63 19.92
CA PRO A 144 -26.39 -12.84 19.02
C PRO A 144 -26.94 -11.55 18.37
N SER A 145 -26.58 -10.38 18.91
CA SER A 145 -26.96 -9.05 18.34
C SER A 145 -25.94 -8.51 17.33
N ALA A 146 -24.87 -9.22 17.05
CA ALA A 146 -23.90 -8.79 16.06
C ALA A 146 -24.55 -8.73 14.67
N ARG A 147 -24.24 -7.64 13.94
CA ARG A 147 -24.72 -7.43 12.56
C ARG A 147 -23.53 -7.21 11.65
N THR A 148 -23.58 -7.82 10.47
CA THR A 148 -22.65 -7.51 9.41
C THR A 148 -23.16 -6.32 8.61
N ILE A 149 -22.32 -5.31 8.45
CA ILE A 149 -22.56 -4.16 7.58
C ILE A 149 -21.55 -4.26 6.43
N GLN A 150 -22.05 -4.19 5.22
CA GLN A 150 -21.23 -4.10 4.01
C GLN A 150 -20.99 -2.62 3.69
N LEU A 151 -19.73 -2.23 3.57
CA LEU A 151 -19.30 -0.91 3.15
C LEU A 151 -18.86 -0.97 1.69
N GLU A 152 -19.41 -0.08 0.87
CA GLU A 152 -18.91 0.16 -0.48
C GLU A 152 -17.68 1.06 -0.41
N LEU A 153 -16.64 0.69 -1.13
CA LEU A 153 -15.37 1.40 -1.20
C LEU A 153 -15.24 2.11 -2.55
N PRO A 154 -14.65 3.31 -2.59
CA PRO A 154 -14.32 3.92 -3.87
C PRO A 154 -13.30 3.04 -4.61
N PRO A 155 -13.32 2.99 -5.94
CA PRO A 155 -12.28 2.31 -6.72
C PRO A 155 -10.90 2.83 -6.36
N PHE A 156 -10.00 1.94 -5.95
CA PHE A 156 -8.64 2.26 -5.52
C PHE A 156 -7.64 1.25 -6.04
N THR A 157 -6.37 1.60 -6.01
CA THR A 157 -5.27 0.67 -6.30
C THR A 157 -4.52 0.31 -5.02
N LEU A 158 -4.42 -0.98 -4.72
CA LEU A 158 -3.50 -1.47 -3.70
C LEU A 158 -2.14 -1.71 -4.32
N ILE A 159 -1.12 -1.05 -3.80
CA ILE A 159 0.28 -1.37 -4.06
C ILE A 159 0.86 -1.96 -2.79
N ALA A 160 1.22 -3.22 -2.82
CA ALA A 160 1.82 -3.90 -1.69
C ALA A 160 3.32 -4.10 -1.90
N ALA A 161 4.08 -4.05 -0.81
CA ALA A 161 5.50 -4.34 -0.81
C ALA A 161 5.85 -5.42 0.21
N THR A 162 6.82 -6.28 -0.13
CA THR A 162 7.32 -7.29 0.78
C THR A 162 8.79 -7.63 0.51
N THR A 163 9.52 -7.92 1.58
CA THR A 163 10.84 -8.53 1.49
C THR A 163 10.78 -10.07 1.43
N ARG A 164 9.62 -10.67 1.76
CA ARG A 164 9.44 -12.11 1.95
C ARG A 164 8.20 -12.62 1.23
N ILE A 165 8.26 -12.69 -0.10
CA ILE A 165 7.12 -13.13 -0.94
C ILE A 165 6.61 -14.54 -0.57
N ALA A 166 7.49 -15.43 -0.10
CA ALA A 166 7.12 -16.78 0.30
C ALA A 166 6.20 -16.84 1.53
N LEU A 167 6.13 -15.77 2.33
CA LEU A 167 5.24 -15.67 3.49
C LEU A 167 3.84 -15.14 3.13
N LEU A 168 3.64 -14.65 1.91
CA LEU A 168 2.31 -14.24 1.45
C LEU A 168 1.44 -15.45 1.20
N SER A 169 0.19 -15.37 1.66
CA SER A 169 -0.81 -16.37 1.33
C SER A 169 -1.05 -16.44 -0.18
N SER A 170 -1.32 -17.64 -0.68
CA SER A 170 -1.63 -17.82 -2.10
C SER A 170 -2.87 -17.01 -2.53
N PRO A 171 -3.96 -16.95 -1.74
CA PRO A 171 -5.11 -16.12 -2.06
C PRO A 171 -4.80 -14.63 -2.16
N LEU A 172 -3.96 -14.07 -1.28
CA LEU A 172 -3.58 -12.66 -1.38
C LEU A 172 -2.73 -12.41 -2.62
N ARG A 173 -1.76 -13.30 -2.89
CA ARG A 173 -0.86 -13.15 -4.02
C ARG A 173 -1.57 -13.18 -5.37
N SER A 174 -2.60 -14.01 -5.52
CA SER A 174 -3.36 -14.13 -6.77
C SER A 174 -4.19 -12.89 -7.12
N ARG A 175 -4.41 -11.99 -6.16
CA ARG A 175 -5.20 -10.76 -6.33
C ARG A 175 -4.40 -9.58 -6.86
N PHE A 176 -3.11 -9.72 -7.01
CA PHE A 176 -2.26 -8.69 -7.63
C PHE A 176 -2.23 -8.86 -9.16
N SER A 177 -3.40 -8.61 -9.79
CA SER A 177 -3.60 -8.78 -11.24
C SER A 177 -2.83 -7.75 -12.08
N GLY A 178 -2.49 -6.58 -11.52
CA GLY A 178 -1.64 -5.58 -12.15
C GLY A 178 -0.17 -5.98 -12.26
N GLY A 179 0.21 -7.07 -11.59
CA GLY A 179 1.53 -7.66 -11.71
C GLY A 179 2.27 -7.83 -10.38
N THR A 180 3.19 -8.78 -10.42
CA THR A 180 4.09 -9.07 -9.30
C THR A 180 5.53 -8.83 -9.76
N PHE A 181 6.16 -7.76 -9.28
CA PHE A 181 7.45 -7.28 -9.76
C PHE A 181 8.55 -7.56 -8.75
N ARG A 182 9.61 -8.25 -9.21
CA ARG A 182 10.80 -8.50 -8.41
C ARG A 182 11.83 -7.41 -8.63
N LEU A 183 12.11 -6.63 -7.59
CA LEU A 183 13.23 -5.69 -7.59
C LEU A 183 14.53 -6.45 -7.29
N LYS A 184 15.60 -6.08 -8.05
CA LYS A 184 16.93 -6.71 -7.98
C LYS A 184 18.02 -5.66 -7.82
#